data_145f80b902b420298b24aa82a985a47b
#
_entry.id   145f80b902b420298b24aa82a985a47b
#
_cell.length_a   1.000
_cell.length_b   1.000
_cell.length_c   1.000
_cell.angle_alpha   90.00
_cell.angle_beta   90.00
_cell.angle_gamma   90.00
#
_symmetry.space_group_name_H-M   'P 1'
#
loop_
_entity.id
_entity.type
_entity.pdbx_description
1 polymer ?
#
loop_
_entity_poly.entity_id
_entity_poly.type
_entity_poly.pdbx_seq_one_letter_code
_entity_poly.pdbx_strand_id
1 'polypeptide(L)'
;MADKYILRITAGSDYDASQHVPVPVNEPATVHIRGAHASVELNVRIRDYAGLPLNSPSTSAYFDTEPHATNKDQYSIAFRFTPLAPTTTTTTTTSSPEKKKKDNNNKGISGSDLYFGNDFDRPIRDRLPPGFNTALRIVKWWIDPGLDGDAYADKPHLYGPALSSFNVLELGAGQHDEARGGLWFEERGEEATTRKELGLPDKGKARMKWALTDANKGKFVFEYGKTYGFDFFNPYLDFANLALRLPGFQLSIANYWDGQALRYVLRNKTTGDVYLVIVFSLFLREDINEDGTLKEGAQQHTAGGDATDKTRDDNEHDHDQEVALKQARETLGVPHHETSADDVD
;
A
#
# COMPACT_ATOMS: atom_id res chain seq x y z
N MET A 1 -10.25 22.57 3.43
CA MET A 1 -9.64 22.01 2.20
C MET A 1 -10.22 20.63 1.86
N ALA A 2 -10.38 19.74 2.81
CA ALA A 2 -11.02 18.43 2.61
C ALA A 2 -12.47 18.52 2.08
N ASP A 3 -13.22 19.52 2.47
CA ASP A 3 -14.62 19.71 2.03
C ASP A 3 -14.76 19.99 0.51
N LYS A 4 -13.69 20.44 -0.14
CA LYS A 4 -13.67 20.71 -1.59
C LYS A 4 -13.51 19.44 -2.41
N TYR A 5 -12.92 18.39 -1.82
CA TYR A 5 -12.56 17.17 -2.54
C TYR A 5 -13.38 15.98 -2.10
N ILE A 6 -13.45 14.98 -2.97
CA ILE A 6 -14.05 13.70 -2.71
C ILE A 6 -13.13 12.56 -3.16
N LEU A 7 -12.95 11.57 -2.32
CA LEU A 7 -12.12 10.40 -2.60
C LEU A 7 -12.96 9.30 -3.25
N ARG A 8 -12.43 8.70 -4.31
CA ARG A 8 -12.99 7.49 -4.94
C ARG A 8 -11.94 6.39 -4.91
N ILE A 9 -12.37 5.18 -4.57
CA ILE A 9 -11.49 4.01 -4.56
C ILE A 9 -12.00 3.01 -5.59
N THR A 10 -11.09 2.56 -6.44
CA THR A 10 -11.34 1.49 -7.41
C THR A 10 -10.25 0.44 -7.31
N ALA A 11 -10.51 -0.79 -7.75
CA ALA A 11 -9.53 -1.84 -7.77
C ALA A 11 -9.70 -2.78 -8.95
N GLY A 12 -8.59 -3.36 -9.40
CA GLY A 12 -8.54 -4.32 -10.51
C GLY A 12 -7.35 -5.26 -10.40
N SER A 13 -7.26 -6.19 -11.34
CA SER A 13 -6.19 -7.18 -11.41
C SER A 13 -4.92 -6.69 -12.11
N ASP A 14 -4.99 -5.52 -12.75
CA ASP A 14 -3.90 -4.90 -13.51
C ASP A 14 -4.07 -3.37 -13.55
N TYR A 15 -3.27 -2.68 -14.35
CA TYR A 15 -3.30 -1.22 -14.50
C TYR A 15 -4.39 -0.68 -15.42
N ASP A 16 -5.16 -1.52 -16.10
CA ASP A 16 -6.25 -1.06 -16.96
C ASP A 16 -7.43 -0.55 -16.14
N ALA A 17 -7.47 0.77 -15.94
CA ALA A 17 -8.51 1.42 -15.15
C ALA A 17 -9.93 1.17 -15.67
N SER A 18 -10.10 0.79 -16.96
CA SER A 18 -11.40 0.48 -17.53
C SER A 18 -11.99 -0.82 -17.01
N GLN A 19 -11.14 -1.70 -16.45
CA GLN A 19 -11.52 -2.98 -15.84
C GLN A 19 -11.65 -2.88 -14.32
N HIS A 20 -11.35 -1.73 -13.73
CA HIS A 20 -11.45 -1.54 -12.29
C HIS A 20 -12.90 -1.42 -11.85
N VAL A 21 -13.20 -2.03 -10.72
CA VAL A 21 -14.50 -1.94 -10.06
C VAL A 21 -14.45 -0.95 -8.88
N PRO A 22 -15.54 -0.22 -8.58
CA PRO A 22 -15.63 0.58 -7.37
C PRO A 22 -15.49 -0.30 -6.12
N VAL A 23 -14.74 0.19 -5.14
CA VAL A 23 -14.58 -0.48 -3.84
C VAL A 23 -15.50 0.19 -2.83
N PRO A 24 -16.47 -0.53 -2.23
CA PRO A 24 -17.26 -0.02 -1.12
C PRO A 24 -16.34 0.14 0.10
N VAL A 25 -16.29 1.36 0.64
CA VAL A 25 -15.42 1.69 1.78
C VAL A 25 -16.20 1.55 3.08
N ASN A 26 -15.57 0.98 4.11
CA ASN A 26 -16.16 0.72 5.43
C ASN A 26 -17.32 -0.26 5.46
N GLU A 27 -17.67 -0.83 4.33
CA GLU A 27 -18.66 -1.90 4.24
C GLU A 27 -18.02 -3.24 4.64
N PRO A 28 -18.74 -4.12 5.36
CA PRO A 28 -18.24 -5.46 5.64
C PRO A 28 -18.07 -6.32 4.37
N ALA A 29 -18.86 -6.04 3.34
CA ALA A 29 -18.82 -6.75 2.07
C ALA A 29 -17.47 -6.59 1.37
N THR A 30 -17.00 -7.67 0.73
CA THR A 30 -15.75 -7.69 -0.03
C THR A 30 -15.99 -7.48 -1.52
N VAL A 31 -15.00 -6.92 -2.19
CA VAL A 31 -14.94 -6.87 -3.66
C VAL A 31 -14.10 -8.03 -4.17
N HIS A 32 -14.66 -8.79 -5.11
CA HIS A 32 -13.96 -9.89 -5.76
C HIS A 32 -13.26 -9.41 -7.03
N ILE A 33 -11.96 -9.60 -7.09
CA ILE A 33 -11.11 -9.25 -8.23
C ILE A 33 -10.45 -10.54 -8.71
N ARG A 34 -10.70 -10.88 -9.96
CA ARG A 34 -10.11 -12.08 -10.57
C ARG A 34 -9.33 -11.70 -11.82
N GLY A 35 -8.02 -11.96 -11.78
CA GLY A 35 -7.12 -11.78 -12.90
C GLY A 35 -6.57 -13.12 -13.43
N ALA A 36 -5.63 -13.01 -14.34
CA ALA A 36 -4.94 -14.18 -14.92
C ALA A 36 -4.06 -14.89 -13.89
N HIS A 37 -3.52 -14.16 -12.92
CA HIS A 37 -2.48 -14.63 -12.00
C HIS A 37 -2.95 -14.80 -10.55
N ALA A 38 -4.12 -14.26 -10.19
CA ALA A 38 -4.64 -14.33 -8.84
C ALA A 38 -6.16 -14.16 -8.77
N SER A 39 -6.73 -14.64 -7.65
CA SER A 39 -8.06 -14.27 -7.16
C SER A 39 -7.89 -13.52 -5.85
N VAL A 40 -8.55 -12.37 -5.71
CA VAL A 40 -8.48 -11.50 -4.54
C VAL A 40 -9.88 -11.16 -4.04
N GLU A 41 -10.09 -11.22 -2.73
CA GLU A 41 -11.25 -10.64 -2.05
C GLU A 41 -10.77 -9.46 -1.22
N LEU A 42 -11.17 -8.25 -1.59
CA LEU A 42 -10.67 -6.99 -1.03
C LEU A 42 -11.69 -6.32 -0.12
N ASN A 43 -11.22 -5.77 0.99
CA ASN A 43 -11.96 -4.92 1.90
C ASN A 43 -11.11 -3.69 2.26
N VAL A 44 -11.63 -2.48 2.04
CA VAL A 44 -10.95 -1.22 2.34
C VAL A 44 -11.73 -0.47 3.40
N ARG A 45 -11.01 0.03 4.41
CA ARG A 45 -11.57 0.80 5.52
C ARG A 45 -10.80 2.08 5.72
N ILE A 46 -11.52 3.17 5.95
CA ILE A 46 -10.93 4.50 6.16
C ILE A 46 -11.72 5.19 7.29
N ARG A 47 -11.01 5.69 8.29
CA ARG A 47 -11.60 6.47 9.39
C ARG A 47 -12.06 7.83 8.86
N ASP A 48 -13.22 8.28 9.32
CA ASP A 48 -13.84 9.56 8.96
C ASP A 48 -13.99 9.74 7.43
N TYR A 49 -14.34 8.65 6.74
CA TYR A 49 -14.51 8.64 5.29
C TYR A 49 -15.68 9.49 4.83
N ALA A 50 -15.43 10.32 3.81
CA ALA A 50 -16.42 11.16 3.16
C ALA A 50 -16.23 11.11 1.62
N GLY A 51 -16.20 9.89 1.05
CA GLY A 51 -15.91 9.62 -0.35
C GLY A 51 -17.06 9.00 -1.12
N LEU A 52 -16.72 8.37 -2.24
CA LEU A 52 -17.65 7.63 -3.08
C LEU A 52 -17.59 6.11 -2.80
N PRO A 53 -18.72 5.40 -2.80
CA PRO A 53 -20.09 5.88 -2.97
C PRO A 53 -20.56 6.85 -1.87
N LEU A 54 -21.47 7.78 -2.18
CA LEU A 54 -21.91 8.84 -1.24
C LEU A 54 -22.54 8.32 0.06
N ASN A 55 -23.07 7.12 0.04
CA ASN A 55 -23.72 6.46 1.18
C ASN A 55 -22.78 5.54 1.97
N SER A 56 -21.48 5.55 1.67
CA SER A 56 -20.51 4.76 2.42
C SER A 56 -20.49 5.17 3.89
N PRO A 57 -20.43 4.22 4.83
CA PRO A 57 -20.25 4.54 6.25
C PRO A 57 -19.00 5.39 6.50
N SER A 58 -19.10 6.37 7.37
CA SER A 58 -17.97 7.26 7.68
C SER A 58 -16.83 6.55 8.43
N THR A 59 -17.11 5.43 9.08
CA THR A 59 -16.12 4.61 9.78
C THR A 59 -16.55 3.14 9.78
N SER A 60 -15.64 2.26 10.18
CA SER A 60 -15.90 0.83 10.35
C SER A 60 -15.69 0.41 11.79
N ALA A 61 -16.45 -0.56 12.28
CA ALA A 61 -16.25 -1.18 13.59
C ALA A 61 -14.82 -1.77 13.77
N TYR A 62 -14.12 -2.02 12.69
CA TYR A 62 -12.73 -2.43 12.68
C TYR A 62 -11.83 -1.50 13.51
N PHE A 63 -12.04 -0.18 13.42
CA PHE A 63 -11.22 0.81 14.12
C PHE A 63 -11.49 0.90 15.64
N ASP A 64 -12.57 0.29 16.12
CA ASP A 64 -12.91 0.21 17.54
C ASP A 64 -12.33 -1.04 18.22
N THR A 65 -11.74 -1.93 17.42
CA THR A 65 -11.09 -3.16 17.92
C THR A 65 -9.60 -2.95 18.18
N GLU A 66 -9.03 -3.71 19.12
CA GLU A 66 -7.59 -3.74 19.33
C GLU A 66 -6.87 -4.53 18.22
N PRO A 67 -5.69 -4.07 17.74
CA PRO A 67 -4.89 -2.94 18.25
C PRO A 67 -5.23 -1.58 17.59
N HIS A 68 -6.20 -1.50 16.68
CA HIS A 68 -6.48 -0.33 15.83
C HIS A 68 -6.98 0.88 16.64
N ALA A 69 -7.76 0.63 17.71
CA ALA A 69 -8.24 1.68 18.61
C ALA A 69 -7.06 2.36 19.34
N THR A 70 -6.16 1.58 19.92
CA THR A 70 -4.95 2.09 20.61
C THR A 70 -3.97 2.76 19.66
N ASN A 71 -3.71 2.17 18.50
CA ASN A 71 -2.78 2.70 17.49
C ASN A 71 -3.34 3.92 16.76
N LYS A 72 -4.67 4.16 16.83
CA LYS A 72 -5.38 5.18 16.06
C LYS A 72 -5.18 5.02 14.56
N ASP A 73 -5.24 3.77 14.08
CA ASP A 73 -5.10 3.48 12.66
C ASP A 73 -6.13 4.27 11.84
N GLN A 74 -5.69 4.82 10.72
CA GLN A 74 -6.48 5.73 9.89
C GLN A 74 -7.13 5.00 8.72
N TYR A 75 -6.51 3.94 8.23
CA TYR A 75 -7.05 3.10 7.16
C TYR A 75 -6.51 1.69 7.23
N SER A 76 -7.21 0.78 6.53
CA SER A 76 -6.82 -0.61 6.33
C SER A 76 -7.11 -1.03 4.89
N ILE A 77 -6.18 -1.78 4.32
CA ILE A 77 -6.33 -2.51 3.07
C ILE A 77 -6.17 -3.98 3.42
N ALA A 78 -7.30 -4.68 3.57
CA ALA A 78 -7.33 -6.08 3.96
C ALA A 78 -7.82 -6.94 2.78
N PHE A 79 -7.15 -8.06 2.50
CA PHE A 79 -7.58 -8.93 1.42
C PHE A 79 -7.14 -10.37 1.59
N ARG A 80 -7.93 -11.27 1.00
CA ARG A 80 -7.55 -12.65 0.72
C ARG A 80 -6.88 -12.72 -0.63
N PHE A 81 -5.76 -13.39 -0.71
CA PHE A 81 -4.98 -13.57 -1.92
C PHE A 81 -4.79 -15.05 -2.22
N THR A 82 -5.24 -15.48 -3.39
CA THR A 82 -5.05 -16.84 -3.88
C THR A 82 -4.28 -16.77 -5.20
N PRO A 83 -2.97 -17.02 -5.21
CA PRO A 83 -2.20 -17.05 -6.46
C PRO A 83 -2.64 -18.22 -7.33
N LEU A 84 -2.76 -17.97 -8.64
CA LEU A 84 -3.14 -18.97 -9.64
C LEU A 84 -1.92 -19.44 -10.40
N ALA A 85 -1.84 -20.75 -10.66
CA ALA A 85 -0.78 -21.31 -11.49
C ALA A 85 -0.85 -20.71 -12.91
N PRO A 86 0.29 -20.39 -13.52
CA PRO A 86 0.33 -19.97 -14.91
C PRO A 86 -0.34 -21.02 -15.81
N THR A 87 -1.22 -20.57 -16.70
CA THR A 87 -1.84 -21.46 -17.69
C THR A 87 -0.76 -21.86 -18.68
N THR A 88 -0.27 -23.10 -18.59
CA THR A 88 0.69 -23.66 -19.56
C THR A 88 0.00 -23.83 -20.89
N THR A 89 0.14 -22.87 -21.79
CA THR A 89 -0.16 -23.10 -23.21
C THR A 89 0.94 -24.02 -23.72
N THR A 90 0.62 -25.30 -23.89
CA THR A 90 1.52 -26.32 -24.39
C THR A 90 1.87 -26.02 -25.86
N THR A 91 2.83 -25.13 -26.06
CA THR A 91 3.51 -25.05 -27.37
C THR A 91 4.53 -26.19 -27.39
N THR A 92 4.18 -27.28 -28.03
CA THR A 92 5.07 -28.42 -28.32
C THR A 92 6.20 -27.94 -29.23
N THR A 93 7.26 -27.41 -28.65
CA THR A 93 8.55 -27.31 -29.37
C THR A 93 9.48 -28.38 -28.82
N THR A 94 9.67 -29.41 -29.64
CA THR A 94 10.71 -30.43 -29.49
C THR A 94 12.09 -29.78 -29.54
N SER A 95 12.77 -29.67 -28.41
CA SER A 95 14.21 -29.45 -28.37
C SER A 95 14.82 -30.08 -27.12
N SER A 96 15.85 -30.85 -27.37
CA SER A 96 16.92 -31.51 -26.59
C SER A 96 16.92 -31.49 -25.06
N PRO A 97 17.36 -32.58 -24.42
CA PRO A 97 17.38 -32.74 -22.97
C PRO A 97 18.61 -32.06 -22.39
N GLU A 98 18.53 -30.76 -22.07
CA GLU A 98 19.48 -30.11 -21.18
C GLU A 98 19.04 -30.25 -19.73
N LYS A 99 20.04 -30.40 -18.85
CA LYS A 99 19.97 -30.73 -17.44
C LYS A 99 18.89 -29.93 -16.70
N LYS A 100 17.84 -30.60 -16.26
CA LYS A 100 16.83 -30.02 -15.30
C LYS A 100 17.53 -29.64 -14.02
N LYS A 101 17.83 -28.33 -13.84
CA LYS A 101 17.86 -27.72 -12.52
C LYS A 101 16.49 -27.96 -11.89
N LYS A 102 16.45 -28.44 -10.66
CA LYS A 102 15.21 -28.60 -9.89
C LYS A 102 14.56 -27.21 -9.76
N ASP A 103 13.62 -26.91 -10.64
CA ASP A 103 12.82 -25.71 -10.58
C ASP A 103 11.82 -25.83 -9.44
N ASN A 104 12.17 -25.24 -8.30
CA ASN A 104 11.20 -24.95 -7.22
C ASN A 104 10.12 -23.94 -7.67
N ASN A 105 10.24 -23.35 -8.86
CA ASN A 105 9.35 -22.36 -9.43
C ASN A 105 7.96 -22.90 -9.82
N ASN A 106 7.72 -24.19 -9.75
CA ASN A 106 6.44 -24.77 -10.18
C ASN A 106 5.40 -24.88 -9.05
N LYS A 107 5.73 -24.47 -7.82
CA LYS A 107 4.86 -24.65 -6.65
C LYS A 107 4.11 -23.36 -6.25
N GLY A 108 4.65 -22.19 -6.55
CA GLY A 108 4.10 -20.91 -6.13
C GLY A 108 5.03 -19.74 -6.38
N ILE A 109 4.73 -18.61 -5.73
CA ILE A 109 5.49 -17.37 -5.79
C ILE A 109 6.47 -17.35 -4.60
N SER A 110 7.75 -17.13 -4.85
CA SER A 110 8.74 -16.97 -3.77
C SER A 110 8.39 -15.76 -2.88
N GLY A 111 8.59 -15.88 -1.58
CA GLY A 111 8.46 -14.75 -0.65
C GLY A 111 9.46 -13.62 -0.92
N SER A 112 10.51 -13.87 -1.73
CA SER A 112 11.42 -12.85 -2.22
C SER A 112 10.86 -12.06 -3.41
N ASP A 113 9.81 -12.57 -4.06
CA ASP A 113 9.31 -12.02 -5.31
C ASP A 113 7.95 -11.31 -5.17
N LEU A 114 7.16 -11.63 -4.13
CA LEU A 114 5.88 -10.97 -3.89
C LEU A 114 6.11 -9.64 -3.15
N TYR A 115 5.77 -8.54 -3.82
CA TYR A 115 5.97 -7.17 -3.36
C TYR A 115 4.65 -6.43 -3.27
N PHE A 116 4.54 -5.53 -2.27
CA PHE A 116 3.42 -4.63 -2.08
C PHE A 116 3.91 -3.21 -1.83
N GLY A 117 3.20 -2.21 -2.36
CA GLY A 117 3.56 -0.81 -2.15
C GLY A 117 2.91 0.11 -3.15
N ASN A 118 3.53 1.27 -3.36
CA ASN A 118 3.00 2.34 -4.18
C ASN A 118 3.81 2.54 -5.45
N ASP A 119 3.16 2.94 -6.53
CA ASP A 119 3.80 3.47 -7.71
C ASP A 119 3.02 4.64 -8.34
N PHE A 120 3.68 5.34 -9.25
CA PHE A 120 3.17 6.51 -9.94
C PHE A 120 3.50 6.46 -11.42
N ASP A 121 2.64 7.05 -12.25
CA ASP A 121 2.80 7.03 -13.72
C ASP A 121 3.90 7.96 -14.22
N ARG A 122 4.14 9.04 -13.49
CA ARG A 122 5.05 10.12 -13.88
C ARG A 122 5.79 10.67 -12.67
N PRO A 123 6.90 11.40 -12.90
CA PRO A 123 7.68 12.00 -11.83
C PRO A 123 6.85 12.90 -10.91
N ILE A 124 7.13 12.83 -9.61
CA ILE A 124 6.55 13.70 -8.57
C ILE A 124 7.60 14.65 -7.97
N ARG A 125 8.85 14.56 -8.41
CA ARG A 125 10.01 15.26 -7.84
C ARG A 125 9.88 16.78 -7.72
N ASP A 126 9.20 17.40 -8.70
CA ASP A 126 9.05 18.87 -8.72
C ASP A 126 7.92 19.36 -7.80
N ARG A 127 7.22 18.43 -7.17
CA ARG A 127 6.08 18.68 -6.28
C ARG A 127 6.35 18.25 -4.83
N LEU A 128 7.46 17.57 -4.57
CA LEU A 128 7.79 17.09 -3.24
C LEU A 128 8.40 18.22 -2.39
N PRO A 129 7.97 18.35 -1.12
CA PRO A 129 8.53 19.36 -0.23
C PRO A 129 10.00 19.06 0.08
N PRO A 130 10.78 20.09 0.38
CA PRO A 130 12.11 19.93 0.95
C PRO A 130 12.06 19.00 2.18
N GLY A 131 13.07 18.15 2.31
CA GLY A 131 13.12 17.16 3.40
C GLY A 131 12.29 15.89 3.17
N PHE A 132 11.60 15.74 2.03
CA PHE A 132 10.83 14.52 1.72
C PHE A 132 11.69 13.25 1.76
N ASN A 133 12.94 13.32 1.29
CA ASN A 133 13.91 12.21 1.41
C ASN A 133 14.15 11.79 2.86
N THR A 134 14.18 12.75 3.78
CA THR A 134 14.32 12.45 5.21
C THR A 134 13.05 11.79 5.74
N ALA A 135 11.87 12.26 5.32
CA ALA A 135 10.60 11.61 5.66
C ALA A 135 10.53 10.17 5.14
N LEU A 136 10.96 9.91 3.89
CA LEU A 136 11.06 8.56 3.34
C LEU A 136 12.02 7.67 4.13
N ARG A 137 13.16 8.21 4.58
CA ARG A 137 14.11 7.48 5.44
C ARG A 137 13.47 7.12 6.79
N ILE A 138 12.68 8.04 7.37
CA ILE A 138 11.94 7.78 8.61
C ILE A 138 10.89 6.69 8.36
N VAL A 139 10.13 6.74 7.27
CA VAL A 139 9.18 5.70 6.89
C VAL A 139 9.87 4.35 6.75
N LYS A 140 10.99 4.28 6.04
CA LYS A 140 11.79 3.07 5.87
C LYS A 140 12.32 2.53 7.20
N TRP A 141 12.69 3.39 8.12
CA TRP A 141 13.23 2.97 9.42
C TRP A 141 12.16 2.47 10.39
N TRP A 142 10.95 3.05 10.36
CA TRP A 142 9.94 2.87 11.40
C TRP A 142 8.74 2.04 10.97
N ILE A 143 8.37 2.13 9.69
CA ILE A 143 7.15 1.51 9.19
C ILE A 143 7.48 0.22 8.47
N ASP A 144 8.36 0.26 7.50
CA ASP A 144 8.78 -0.90 6.72
C ASP A 144 10.28 -0.85 6.41
N PRO A 145 11.12 -1.51 7.23
CA PRO A 145 12.56 -1.56 6.96
C PRO A 145 12.95 -2.29 5.67
N GLY A 146 12.02 -3.08 5.11
CA GLY A 146 12.20 -3.77 3.82
C GLY A 146 11.85 -2.92 2.62
N LEU A 147 11.37 -1.71 2.84
CA LEU A 147 10.93 -0.81 1.80
C LEU A 147 12.09 -0.40 0.91
N ASP A 148 11.91 -0.56 -0.39
CA ASP A 148 12.83 -0.13 -1.43
C ASP A 148 12.09 0.77 -2.40
N GLY A 149 12.73 1.86 -2.87
CA GLY A 149 12.04 2.75 -3.77
C GLY A 149 12.86 3.97 -4.14
N ASP A 150 12.44 4.57 -5.25
CA ASP A 150 12.96 5.83 -5.75
C ASP A 150 11.79 6.78 -6.01
N ALA A 151 11.66 7.81 -5.16
CA ALA A 151 10.64 8.84 -5.30
C ALA A 151 10.97 9.85 -6.41
N TYR A 152 12.20 9.84 -6.90
CA TYR A 152 12.69 10.77 -7.92
C TYR A 152 12.92 10.12 -9.29
N ALA A 153 12.58 8.84 -9.43
CA ALA A 153 12.61 8.15 -10.71
C ALA A 153 11.60 8.73 -11.71
N ASP A 154 11.76 8.41 -12.97
CA ASP A 154 10.77 8.75 -14.01
C ASP A 154 9.42 8.06 -13.77
N LYS A 155 9.44 6.89 -13.14
CA LYS A 155 8.28 6.20 -12.58
C LYS A 155 8.53 5.93 -11.10
N PRO A 156 8.19 6.88 -10.23
CA PRO A 156 8.43 6.76 -8.81
C PRO A 156 7.73 5.55 -8.23
N HIS A 157 8.38 4.87 -7.30
CA HIS A 157 7.81 3.71 -6.64
C HIS A 157 8.35 3.55 -5.23
N LEU A 158 7.59 2.85 -4.42
CA LEU A 158 7.92 2.52 -3.04
C LEU A 158 7.34 1.14 -2.73
N TYR A 159 8.15 0.10 -2.83
CA TYR A 159 7.73 -1.28 -2.66
C TYR A 159 8.50 -2.00 -1.56
N GLY A 160 7.83 -2.89 -0.83
CA GLY A 160 8.48 -3.81 0.08
C GLY A 160 8.04 -5.25 -0.18
N PRO A 161 8.83 -6.24 0.29
CA PRO A 161 8.41 -7.63 0.28
C PRO A 161 7.10 -7.80 1.05
N ALA A 162 6.13 -8.53 0.50
CA ALA A 162 4.84 -8.75 1.16
C ALA A 162 4.99 -9.34 2.57
N LEU A 163 6.02 -10.17 2.78
CA LEU A 163 6.34 -10.73 4.10
C LEU A 163 6.73 -9.69 5.17
N SER A 164 7.19 -8.49 4.79
CA SER A 164 7.54 -7.42 5.72
C SER A 164 6.59 -6.23 5.66
N SER A 165 5.94 -5.97 4.53
CA SER A 165 5.11 -4.77 4.35
C SER A 165 3.73 -4.88 4.99
N PHE A 166 3.15 -6.08 5.07
CA PHE A 166 1.86 -6.25 5.72
C PHE A 166 1.98 -6.34 7.24
N ASN A 167 1.05 -5.68 7.96
CA ASN A 167 1.00 -5.72 9.43
C ASN A 167 0.58 -7.11 9.93
N VAL A 168 -0.35 -7.76 9.20
CA VAL A 168 -0.80 -9.11 9.49
C VAL A 168 -0.66 -9.99 8.24
N LEU A 169 -0.16 -11.20 8.42
CA LEU A 169 -0.14 -12.28 7.43
C LEU A 169 -0.73 -13.54 8.05
N GLU A 170 -1.88 -13.96 7.58
CA GLU A 170 -2.48 -15.24 7.93
C GLU A 170 -2.20 -16.27 6.83
N LEU A 171 -1.77 -17.49 7.23
CA LEU A 171 -1.67 -18.64 6.33
C LEU A 171 -3.04 -19.32 6.26
N GLY A 172 -3.95 -18.76 5.47
CA GLY A 172 -5.34 -19.20 5.38
C GLY A 172 -6.25 -18.07 4.91
N ALA A 173 -7.55 -18.38 4.84
CA ALA A 173 -8.56 -17.43 4.38
C ALA A 173 -8.98 -16.41 5.44
N GLY A 174 -8.58 -16.59 6.70
CA GLY A 174 -9.07 -15.76 7.80
C GLY A 174 -10.58 -15.89 8.00
N GLN A 175 -11.15 -14.91 8.67
CA GLN A 175 -12.56 -14.85 8.96
C GLN A 175 -13.22 -13.70 8.18
N HIS A 176 -14.54 -13.80 7.99
CA HIS A 176 -15.36 -12.69 7.61
C HIS A 176 -16.31 -12.43 8.78
N ASP A 177 -16.14 -11.30 9.45
CA ASP A 177 -16.89 -10.92 10.65
C ASP A 177 -17.53 -9.54 10.43
N GLU A 178 -18.82 -9.51 10.16
CA GLU A 178 -19.58 -8.27 9.93
C GLU A 178 -19.52 -7.34 11.15
N ALA A 179 -19.53 -7.90 12.37
CA ALA A 179 -19.46 -7.11 13.59
C ALA A 179 -18.10 -6.43 13.80
N ARG A 180 -17.06 -6.94 13.16
CA ARG A 180 -15.70 -6.37 13.12
C ARG A 180 -15.40 -5.63 11.81
N GLY A 181 -16.42 -5.39 10.98
CA GLY A 181 -16.27 -4.64 9.73
C GLY A 181 -15.70 -5.42 8.56
N GLY A 182 -15.92 -6.74 8.49
CA GLY A 182 -15.61 -7.58 7.32
C GLY A 182 -14.41 -8.52 7.51
N LEU A 183 -13.43 -8.50 6.60
CA LEU A 183 -12.29 -9.41 6.68
C LEU A 183 -11.44 -9.18 7.93
N TRP A 184 -11.18 -10.28 8.62
CA TRP A 184 -10.38 -10.30 9.84
C TRP A 184 -9.33 -11.40 9.76
N PHE A 185 -8.09 -11.04 10.06
CA PHE A 185 -6.94 -11.94 9.99
C PHE A 185 -6.17 -11.97 11.29
N GLU A 186 -5.60 -13.13 11.58
CA GLU A 186 -4.70 -13.34 12.70
C GLU A 186 -3.34 -13.82 12.21
N GLU A 187 -2.27 -13.33 12.83
CA GLU A 187 -0.90 -13.69 12.44
C GLU A 187 -0.63 -15.20 12.56
N ARG A 188 -1.41 -15.91 13.38
CA ARG A 188 -1.22 -17.35 13.59
C ARG A 188 -1.86 -18.22 12.52
N GLY A 189 -3.13 -17.93 12.16
CA GLY A 189 -3.93 -18.69 11.19
C GLY A 189 -4.05 -20.18 11.47
N GLU A 190 -4.67 -20.89 10.54
CA GLU A 190 -4.94 -22.32 10.69
C GLU A 190 -3.69 -23.23 10.52
N GLU A 191 -2.62 -22.71 9.88
CA GLU A 191 -1.42 -23.50 9.55
C GLU A 191 -0.23 -23.25 10.51
N ALA A 192 -0.47 -23.35 11.80
CA ALA A 192 0.59 -23.18 12.81
C ALA A 192 1.77 -24.16 12.60
N THR A 193 1.53 -25.35 12.04
CA THR A 193 2.57 -26.34 11.71
C THR A 193 3.48 -25.82 10.62
N THR A 194 2.92 -25.28 9.53
CA THR A 194 3.68 -24.71 8.41
C THR A 194 4.54 -23.52 8.87
N ARG A 195 4.02 -22.67 9.74
CA ARG A 195 4.82 -21.57 10.32
C ARG A 195 6.03 -22.10 11.08
N LYS A 196 5.84 -23.12 11.91
CA LYS A 196 6.91 -23.74 12.69
C LYS A 196 7.96 -24.40 11.81
N GLU A 197 7.55 -25.14 10.77
CA GLU A 197 8.46 -25.80 9.82
C GLU A 197 9.32 -24.79 9.03
N LEU A 198 8.74 -23.66 8.65
CA LEU A 198 9.43 -22.58 7.94
C LEU A 198 10.23 -21.67 8.88
N GLY A 199 10.08 -21.83 10.21
CA GLY A 199 10.63 -20.89 11.19
C GLY A 199 10.02 -19.49 11.10
N LEU A 200 8.79 -19.39 10.58
CA LEU A 200 8.08 -18.11 10.44
C LEU A 200 7.50 -17.68 11.80
N PRO A 201 7.88 -16.49 12.31
CA PRO A 201 7.39 -16.00 13.60
C PRO A 201 5.88 -15.81 13.66
N ASP A 202 5.30 -16.05 14.87
CA ASP A 202 3.85 -15.94 15.14
C ASP A 202 3.37 -14.50 15.37
N LYS A 203 4.28 -13.52 15.43
CA LYS A 203 3.95 -12.12 15.68
C LYS A 203 4.39 -11.26 14.52
N GLY A 204 3.52 -10.38 14.05
CA GLY A 204 3.76 -9.54 12.87
C GLY A 204 5.09 -8.80 12.92
N LYS A 205 5.42 -8.08 14.00
CA LYS A 205 6.70 -7.37 14.14
C LYS A 205 7.91 -8.32 14.07
N ALA A 206 7.80 -9.52 14.63
CA ALA A 206 8.88 -10.51 14.57
C ALA A 206 9.02 -11.08 13.14
N ARG A 207 7.90 -11.36 12.46
CA ARG A 207 7.87 -11.78 11.05
C ARG A 207 8.46 -10.72 10.13
N MET A 208 8.07 -9.47 10.30
CA MET A 208 8.61 -8.34 9.50
C MET A 208 10.14 -8.30 9.62
N LYS A 209 10.67 -8.38 10.83
CA LYS A 209 12.13 -8.43 11.09
C LYS A 209 12.79 -9.68 10.51
N TRP A 210 12.16 -10.84 10.62
CA TRP A 210 12.64 -12.11 10.04
C TRP A 210 12.71 -12.02 8.51
N ALA A 211 11.73 -11.37 7.88
CA ALA A 211 11.63 -11.20 6.44
C ALA A 211 12.60 -10.18 5.85
N LEU A 212 13.37 -9.44 6.64
CA LEU A 212 14.42 -8.54 6.13
C LEU A 212 15.60 -9.31 5.53
N THR A 213 15.79 -10.56 5.92
CA THR A 213 16.89 -11.41 5.44
C THR A 213 16.47 -12.14 4.18
N ASP A 214 17.22 -12.00 3.08
CA ASP A 214 16.93 -12.63 1.79
C ASP A 214 16.85 -14.16 1.89
N ALA A 215 17.75 -14.76 2.67
CA ALA A 215 17.73 -16.20 2.93
C ALA A 215 16.42 -16.67 3.59
N ASN A 216 15.79 -15.86 4.42
CA ASN A 216 14.52 -16.17 5.05
C ASN A 216 13.35 -16.00 4.10
N LYS A 217 13.29 -14.88 3.37
CA LYS A 217 12.26 -14.65 2.34
C LYS A 217 12.23 -15.77 1.32
N GLY A 218 13.39 -16.20 0.83
CA GLY A 218 13.51 -17.26 -0.15
C GLY A 218 13.09 -18.65 0.31
N LYS A 219 12.93 -18.88 1.61
CA LYS A 219 12.39 -20.13 2.16
C LYS A 219 10.87 -20.21 2.07
N PHE A 220 10.20 -19.05 2.04
CA PHE A 220 8.74 -18.97 1.99
C PHE A 220 8.25 -19.01 0.54
N VAL A 221 7.17 -19.77 0.30
CA VAL A 221 6.51 -19.84 -0.99
C VAL A 221 5.02 -19.63 -0.79
N PHE A 222 4.46 -18.66 -1.49
CA PHE A 222 3.01 -18.49 -1.63
C PHE A 222 2.53 -19.53 -2.67
N GLU A 223 2.03 -20.67 -2.18
CA GLU A 223 1.67 -21.81 -3.02
C GLU A 223 0.45 -21.49 -3.89
N TYR A 224 0.49 -21.89 -5.16
CA TYR A 224 -0.66 -21.75 -6.05
C TYR A 224 -1.88 -22.49 -5.53
N GLY A 225 -3.04 -21.84 -5.58
CA GLY A 225 -4.31 -22.38 -5.11
C GLY A 225 -4.52 -22.32 -3.59
N LYS A 226 -3.50 -21.94 -2.82
CA LYS A 226 -3.68 -21.67 -1.39
C LYS A 226 -4.05 -20.19 -1.15
N THR A 227 -4.90 -19.94 -0.16
CA THR A 227 -5.32 -18.59 0.21
C THR A 227 -4.48 -18.07 1.36
N TYR A 228 -4.12 -16.79 1.29
CA TYR A 228 -3.39 -16.03 2.30
C TYR A 228 -4.16 -14.78 2.65
N GLY A 229 -4.27 -14.47 3.93
CA GLY A 229 -4.88 -13.26 4.43
C GLY A 229 -3.83 -12.19 4.69
N PHE A 230 -4.06 -10.99 4.17
CA PHE A 230 -3.21 -9.83 4.38
C PHE A 230 -3.99 -8.66 4.95
N ASP A 231 -3.40 -7.96 5.91
CA ASP A 231 -3.90 -6.67 6.36
C ASP A 231 -2.75 -5.66 6.46
N PHE A 232 -2.94 -4.54 5.76
CA PHE A 232 -2.05 -3.39 5.76
C PHE A 232 -2.78 -2.20 6.35
N PHE A 233 -2.31 -1.70 7.47
CA PHE A 233 -2.90 -0.58 8.17
C PHE A 233 -1.84 0.30 8.82
N ASN A 234 -2.14 1.58 8.98
CA ASN A 234 -1.28 2.48 9.75
C ASN A 234 -2.02 3.76 10.20
N PRO A 235 -1.47 4.48 11.19
CA PRO A 235 -2.04 5.73 11.70
C PRO A 235 -1.54 6.97 10.95
N TYR A 236 -0.72 6.84 9.91
CA TYR A 236 0.04 7.96 9.37
C TYR A 236 -0.65 8.69 8.23
N LEU A 237 -1.33 7.98 7.35
CA LEU A 237 -2.00 8.58 6.20
C LEU A 237 -3.48 8.82 6.52
N ASP A 238 -3.83 10.08 6.72
CA ASP A 238 -5.17 10.55 7.03
C ASP A 238 -5.86 11.01 5.75
N PHE A 239 -6.72 10.17 5.19
CA PHE A 239 -7.46 10.49 3.97
C PHE A 239 -8.57 11.52 4.19
N ALA A 240 -9.14 11.60 5.39
CA ALA A 240 -10.20 12.56 5.71
C ALA A 240 -9.68 14.00 5.65
N ASN A 241 -8.46 14.21 6.14
CA ASN A 241 -7.81 15.53 6.15
C ASN A 241 -6.77 15.69 5.05
N LEU A 242 -6.57 14.68 4.20
CA LEU A 242 -5.53 14.64 3.17
C LEU A 242 -4.16 15.02 3.74
N ALA A 243 -3.77 14.35 4.82
CA ALA A 243 -2.57 14.65 5.56
C ALA A 243 -1.72 13.40 5.85
N LEU A 244 -0.41 13.55 5.78
CA LEU A 244 0.56 12.60 6.31
C LEU A 244 0.93 13.05 7.72
N ARG A 245 0.66 12.20 8.73
CA ARG A 245 0.94 12.46 10.14
C ARG A 245 2.06 11.56 10.61
N LEU A 246 3.25 12.10 10.73
CA LEU A 246 4.37 11.41 11.36
C LEU A 246 4.55 11.93 12.81
N PRO A 247 5.20 11.20 13.71
CA PRO A 247 5.47 11.70 15.07
C PRO A 247 6.19 13.05 15.04
N GLY A 248 5.54 14.09 15.59
CA GLY A 248 6.06 15.47 15.62
C GLY A 248 5.99 16.24 14.29
N PHE A 249 5.39 15.65 13.24
CA PHE A 249 5.33 16.27 11.92
C PHE A 249 4.01 15.96 11.22
N GLN A 250 3.36 16.97 10.63
CA GLN A 250 2.18 16.80 9.79
C GLN A 250 2.37 17.54 8.47
N LEU A 251 2.18 16.83 7.35
CA LEU A 251 2.24 17.37 6.01
C LEU A 251 0.86 17.28 5.36
N SER A 252 0.36 18.40 4.81
CA SER A 252 -0.83 18.37 3.96
C SER A 252 -0.48 17.76 2.60
N ILE A 253 -0.92 16.52 2.34
CA ILE A 253 -0.70 15.87 1.04
C ILE A 253 -1.54 16.49 -0.07
N ALA A 254 -2.64 17.19 0.27
CA ALA A 254 -3.46 17.88 -0.71
C ALA A 254 -2.65 18.89 -1.54
N ASN A 255 -1.68 19.56 -0.93
CA ASN A 255 -0.84 20.54 -1.62
C ASN A 255 0.12 19.91 -2.66
N TYR A 256 0.38 18.62 -2.50
CA TYR A 256 1.31 17.85 -3.34
C TYR A 256 0.60 16.84 -4.23
N TRP A 257 -0.73 16.77 -4.14
CA TRP A 257 -1.52 15.91 -5.03
C TRP A 257 -1.53 16.52 -6.43
N ASP A 258 -0.80 15.91 -7.33
CA ASP A 258 -0.50 16.44 -8.66
C ASP A 258 -1.46 15.94 -9.76
N GLY A 259 -2.61 15.38 -9.38
CA GLY A 259 -3.60 14.83 -10.29
C GLY A 259 -3.32 13.39 -10.74
N GLN A 260 -2.25 12.76 -10.26
CA GLN A 260 -2.14 11.30 -10.37
C GLN A 260 -2.79 10.64 -9.15
N ALA A 261 -3.33 9.43 -9.37
CA ALA A 261 -3.87 8.64 -8.27
C ALA A 261 -2.76 8.09 -7.38
N LEU A 262 -3.07 7.94 -6.08
CA LEU A 262 -2.26 7.09 -5.22
C LEU A 262 -2.65 5.63 -5.49
N ARG A 263 -1.69 4.80 -5.88
CA ARG A 263 -1.91 3.39 -6.13
C ARG A 263 -1.19 2.52 -5.10
N TYR A 264 -1.89 1.47 -4.67
CA TYR A 264 -1.29 0.34 -3.98
C TYR A 264 -1.31 -0.87 -4.91
N VAL A 265 -0.18 -1.52 -5.06
CA VAL A 265 -0.02 -2.61 -6.03
C VAL A 265 0.62 -3.83 -5.36
N LEU A 266 -0.01 -5.00 -5.56
CA LEU A 266 0.58 -6.29 -5.25
C LEU A 266 1.11 -6.89 -6.56
N ARG A 267 2.40 -7.19 -6.60
CA ARG A 267 3.08 -7.62 -7.84
C ARG A 267 4.20 -8.63 -7.58
N ASN A 268 4.60 -9.31 -8.63
CA ASN A 268 5.82 -10.09 -8.66
C ASN A 268 6.99 -9.22 -9.14
N LYS A 269 8.03 -9.10 -8.33
CA LYS A 269 9.22 -8.31 -8.65
C LYS A 269 9.98 -8.88 -9.85
N THR A 270 10.06 -10.21 -9.95
CA THR A 270 10.89 -10.91 -10.95
C THR A 270 10.19 -11.06 -12.28
N THR A 271 8.91 -11.47 -12.30
CA THR A 271 8.15 -11.65 -13.55
C THR A 271 7.47 -10.38 -14.02
N GLY A 272 7.24 -9.42 -13.13
CA GLY A 272 6.47 -8.22 -13.40
C GLY A 272 4.95 -8.43 -13.37
N ASP A 273 4.48 -9.65 -13.10
CA ASP A 273 3.04 -9.93 -12.99
C ASP A 273 2.39 -9.08 -11.91
N VAL A 274 1.24 -8.51 -12.24
CA VAL A 274 0.41 -7.74 -11.32
C VAL A 274 -0.75 -8.63 -10.86
N TYR A 275 -1.06 -8.56 -9.58
CA TYR A 275 -2.09 -9.35 -8.95
C TYR A 275 -3.27 -8.52 -8.45
N LEU A 276 -2.99 -7.31 -8.00
CA LEU A 276 -3.97 -6.38 -7.45
C LEU A 276 -3.47 -4.95 -7.63
N VAL A 277 -4.32 -4.07 -8.12
CA VAL A 277 -4.12 -2.62 -8.14
C VAL A 277 -5.30 -1.97 -7.42
N ILE A 278 -5.02 -1.13 -6.43
CA ILE A 278 -6.02 -0.35 -5.70
C ILE A 278 -5.69 1.11 -5.93
N VAL A 279 -6.65 1.86 -6.43
CA VAL A 279 -6.46 3.25 -6.89
C VAL A 279 -7.29 4.19 -6.03
N PHE A 280 -6.62 5.13 -5.40
CA PHE A 280 -7.21 6.23 -4.64
C PHE A 280 -7.16 7.48 -5.51
N SER A 281 -8.31 7.92 -5.99
CA SER A 281 -8.45 9.06 -6.89
C SER A 281 -9.18 10.20 -6.21
N LEU A 282 -8.69 11.42 -6.38
CA LEU A 282 -9.26 12.62 -5.80
C LEU A 282 -9.97 13.44 -6.88
N PHE A 283 -11.23 13.80 -6.65
CA PHE A 283 -12.05 14.61 -7.53
C PHE A 283 -12.55 15.86 -6.79
N LEU A 284 -12.95 16.89 -7.52
CA LEU A 284 -13.71 17.99 -6.94
C LEU A 284 -15.15 17.55 -6.64
N ARG A 285 -15.72 18.00 -5.52
CA ARG A 285 -17.13 17.71 -5.21
C ARG A 285 -18.09 18.25 -6.26
N GLU A 286 -17.75 19.37 -6.89
CA GLU A 286 -18.53 19.97 -7.98
C GLU A 286 -18.57 19.09 -9.25
N ASP A 287 -17.62 18.17 -9.41
CA ASP A 287 -17.56 17.22 -10.52
C ASP A 287 -18.40 15.94 -10.27
N ILE A 288 -19.10 15.88 -9.16
CA ILE A 288 -19.94 14.73 -8.79
C ILE A 288 -21.42 15.09 -8.98
N ASN A 289 -22.18 14.20 -9.60
CA ASN A 289 -23.63 14.27 -9.68
C ASN A 289 -24.27 13.94 -8.33
N GLU A 290 -25.55 14.29 -8.16
CA GLU A 290 -26.32 13.99 -6.94
C GLU A 290 -26.43 12.49 -6.64
N ASP A 291 -26.35 11.65 -7.67
CA ASP A 291 -26.36 10.18 -7.56
C ASP A 291 -24.98 9.58 -7.23
N GLY A 292 -23.94 10.41 -7.09
CA GLY A 292 -22.58 9.97 -6.80
C GLY A 292 -21.76 9.55 -8.03
N THR A 293 -22.30 9.69 -9.24
CA THR A 293 -21.55 9.45 -10.47
C THR A 293 -20.67 10.65 -10.83
N LEU A 294 -19.58 10.39 -11.55
CA LEU A 294 -18.74 11.46 -12.08
C LEU A 294 -19.46 12.18 -13.24
N LYS A 295 -19.38 13.49 -13.27
CA LYS A 295 -19.82 14.29 -14.43
C LYS A 295 -18.98 13.95 -15.66
N GLU A 296 -19.56 14.13 -16.85
CA GLU A 296 -18.84 13.96 -18.10
C GLU A 296 -17.64 14.93 -18.15
N GLY A 297 -16.45 14.39 -18.44
CA GLY A 297 -15.22 15.19 -18.47
C GLY A 297 -14.56 15.42 -17.09
N ALA A 298 -15.12 14.93 -15.99
CA ALA A 298 -14.48 15.00 -14.68
C ALA A 298 -13.09 14.37 -14.72
N GLN A 299 -12.08 15.12 -14.29
CA GLN A 299 -10.70 14.67 -14.23
C GLN A 299 -10.23 14.53 -12.79
N GLN A 300 -9.24 13.66 -12.57
CA GLN A 300 -8.56 13.61 -11.28
C GLN A 300 -7.94 14.98 -10.98
N HIS A 301 -8.27 15.52 -9.82
CA HIS A 301 -7.92 16.89 -9.49
C HIS A 301 -6.45 17.03 -9.07
N THR A 302 -5.83 18.10 -9.57
CA THR A 302 -4.52 18.58 -9.16
C THR A 302 -4.72 19.62 -8.06
N ALA A 303 -4.35 19.35 -6.84
CA ALA A 303 -4.53 20.26 -5.70
C ALA A 303 -3.70 21.57 -5.81
N GLY A 304 -2.85 21.70 -6.81
CA GLY A 304 -1.99 22.87 -7.05
C GLY A 304 -2.39 23.75 -8.25
N GLY A 305 -3.60 23.59 -8.81
CA GLY A 305 -4.02 24.28 -10.04
C GLY A 305 -4.26 25.79 -9.95
N ASP A 306 -4.26 26.38 -8.78
CA ASP A 306 -4.49 27.83 -8.58
C ASP A 306 -3.20 28.55 -8.11
N ALA A 307 -2.07 28.20 -8.71
CA ALA A 307 -0.77 28.81 -8.42
C ALA A 307 -0.56 30.13 -9.15
N THR A 308 -1.57 31.02 -9.18
CA THR A 308 -1.41 32.42 -9.63
C THR A 308 -1.18 33.40 -8.49
N ASP A 309 -1.18 32.94 -7.23
CA ASP A 309 -0.79 33.78 -6.09
C ASP A 309 0.57 33.32 -5.51
N LYS A 310 1.62 33.54 -6.30
CA LYS A 310 3.01 33.31 -5.89
C LYS A 310 3.60 34.61 -5.39
N THR A 311 3.46 34.90 -4.12
CA THR A 311 4.46 35.58 -3.29
C THR A 311 4.15 35.31 -1.84
N ARG A 312 4.36 34.07 -1.39
CA ARG A 312 4.58 33.78 0.02
C ARG A 312 5.98 33.21 0.17
N ASP A 313 6.71 33.81 1.09
CA ASP A 313 8.07 33.50 1.47
C ASP A 313 8.34 31.99 1.58
N ASP A 314 8.91 31.41 0.53
CA ASP A 314 9.31 29.99 0.49
C ASP A 314 10.36 29.67 1.57
N ASN A 315 11.08 30.69 2.07
CA ASN A 315 12.11 30.54 3.10
C ASN A 315 11.58 30.31 4.53
N GLU A 316 10.42 30.82 4.89
CA GLU A 316 9.85 30.62 6.23
C GLU A 316 9.24 29.22 6.37
N HIS A 317 8.66 28.69 5.30
CA HIS A 317 8.05 27.36 5.28
C HIS A 317 9.11 26.23 5.30
N ASP A 318 10.25 26.43 4.66
CA ASP A 318 11.37 25.49 4.67
C ASP A 318 12.01 25.39 6.07
N HIS A 319 12.12 26.51 6.78
CA HIS A 319 12.67 26.53 8.12
C HIS A 319 11.80 25.80 9.14
N ASP A 320 10.48 25.97 9.08
CA ASP A 320 9.54 25.29 9.97
C ASP A 320 9.50 23.78 9.74
N GLN A 321 9.67 23.33 8.49
CA GLN A 321 9.77 21.91 8.16
C GLN A 321 11.09 21.30 8.63
N GLU A 322 12.19 22.02 8.51
CA GLU A 322 13.50 21.57 8.99
C GLU A 322 13.52 21.46 10.53
N VAL A 323 12.90 22.41 11.22
CA VAL A 323 12.73 22.39 12.67
C VAL A 323 11.84 21.21 13.11
N ALA A 324 10.73 20.97 12.42
CA ALA A 324 9.84 19.84 12.71
C ALA A 324 10.52 18.49 12.47
N LEU A 325 11.31 18.36 11.41
CA LEU A 325 12.13 17.17 11.13
C LEU A 325 13.21 16.95 12.18
N LYS A 326 13.81 18.01 12.68
CA LYS A 326 14.80 17.95 13.77
C LYS A 326 14.16 17.51 15.07
N GLN A 327 12.98 18.04 15.42
CA GLN A 327 12.21 17.63 16.59
C GLN A 327 11.74 16.18 16.50
N ALA A 328 11.29 15.75 15.32
CA ALA A 328 10.93 14.36 15.08
C ALA A 328 12.13 13.43 15.29
N ARG A 329 13.32 13.79 14.81
CA ARG A 329 14.57 13.05 15.04
C ARG A 329 14.93 12.95 16.53
N GLU A 330 14.85 14.05 17.26
CA GLU A 330 15.15 14.09 18.69
C GLU A 330 14.14 13.27 19.51
N THR A 331 12.85 13.37 19.17
CA THR A 331 11.77 12.61 19.84
C THR A 331 11.90 11.10 19.58
N LEU A 332 12.44 10.72 18.43
CA LEU A 332 12.57 9.34 17.99
C LEU A 332 13.91 8.72 18.38
N GLY A 333 14.82 9.46 19.02
CA GLY A 333 16.13 8.94 19.48
C GLY A 333 17.05 8.49 18.33
N VAL A 334 16.94 9.11 17.15
CA VAL A 334 17.75 8.78 15.97
C VAL A 334 19.16 9.36 16.14
N PRO A 335 20.24 8.54 16.17
CA PRO A 335 21.60 9.04 16.30
C PRO A 335 21.96 9.98 15.15
N HIS A 336 22.69 11.06 15.46
CA HIS A 336 23.31 11.92 14.46
C HIS A 336 24.40 11.13 13.69
N HIS A 337 24.07 10.59 12.53
CA HIS A 337 25.08 10.27 11.53
C HIS A 337 25.16 11.48 10.60
N GLU A 338 26.22 12.25 10.75
CA GLU A 338 26.66 13.19 9.72
C GLU A 338 27.09 12.35 8.51
N THR A 339 26.20 12.20 7.54
CA THR A 339 26.60 11.73 6.22
C THR A 339 27.20 12.92 5.50
N SER A 340 28.50 12.89 5.29
CA SER A 340 29.18 13.76 4.34
C SER A 340 28.53 13.60 2.96
N ALA A 341 28.47 14.71 2.21
CA ALA A 341 27.85 14.81 0.89
C ALA A 341 28.55 13.98 -0.22
N ASP A 342 29.45 13.08 0.13
CA ASP A 342 30.34 12.38 -0.80
C ASP A 342 30.02 10.90 -1.04
N ASP A 343 28.90 10.37 -0.51
CA ASP A 343 28.49 8.97 -0.73
C ASP A 343 27.32 8.84 -1.73
N VAL A 344 27.41 9.53 -2.87
CA VAL A 344 26.52 9.30 -4.02
C VAL A 344 27.40 9.17 -5.26
N ASP A 345 27.83 7.96 -5.55
CA ASP A 345 28.18 7.47 -6.89
C ASP A 345 27.36 6.19 -7.17
#